data_d195cab098f3c1bfbf6aaed0cb373b2d
#
_entry.id   d195cab098f3c1bfbf6aaed0cb373b2d
#
_cell.length_a   1.000
_cell.length_b   1.000
_cell.length_c   1.000
_cell.angle_alpha   90.00
_cell.angle_beta   90.00
_cell.angle_gamma   90.00
#
_symmetry.space_group_name_H-M   'P 1'
#
loop_
_entity.id
_entity.type
_entity.pdbx_description
1 polymer ?
#
loop_
_entity_poly.entity_id
_entity_poly.type
_entity_poly.pdbx_seq_one_letter_code
_entity_poly.pdbx_strand_id
1 'polypeptide(L)'
;MDTENQKEIAEEQMIEQAFQELLNDYLATKHRKRIEIITKAFNFANQAHKGIKRRSGEPYIMHPIAVAKIVCNEIGLGSTSICAALLHDVVEDTDYTVEDIENIFGAKIAQIVDGLTKISGGIFGDRASAQAENFKKLLLTMSDDIRVILIKIADRLHNMRTLGSMLPNKQYKIAGETLYIYAPLANRLGLYKIKTELENLSFKYEHPEEYQEIEEKLNATAAERDKVFNEFTAPIREQLDKMGLKYRILARVKSIYSIWNKMQTKHVPFEEIYDLLAVRIIFEPRNIDEELNDCFDIYVSISKIYKPHPDRLRDWVSHPKANGYQALHVTLMGNNGQWIEVQIRSERMNDVAEQGFAAHWKYKEGGGSEDEGDRKSVV
;
A
#
# COMPACT_ATOMS: atom_id res chain seq x y z
N MET A 1 -1.16 -43.86 5.93
CA MET A 1 0.04 -43.59 5.11
C MET A 1 -0.31 -42.80 3.84
N ASP A 2 -1.30 -43.18 3.05
CA ASP A 2 -1.62 -42.49 1.78
C ASP A 2 -2.17 -41.08 1.94
N THR A 3 -2.99 -40.79 2.95
CA THR A 3 -3.62 -39.48 3.16
C THR A 3 -2.65 -38.40 3.67
N GLU A 4 -1.65 -38.78 4.45
CA GLU A 4 -0.63 -37.88 5.01
C GLU A 4 0.37 -37.48 3.92
N ASN A 5 0.79 -38.43 3.09
CA ASN A 5 1.66 -38.18 1.94
C ASN A 5 0.98 -37.31 0.86
N GLN A 6 -0.32 -37.53 0.61
CA GLN A 6 -1.07 -36.67 -0.31
C GLN A 6 -1.21 -35.22 0.19
N LYS A 7 -1.34 -35.03 1.51
CA LYS A 7 -1.41 -33.72 2.12
C LYS A 7 -0.07 -32.97 2.02
N GLU A 8 1.04 -33.67 2.26
CA GLU A 8 2.38 -33.12 2.14
C GLU A 8 2.71 -32.67 0.71
N ILE A 9 2.38 -33.50 -0.28
CA ILE A 9 2.52 -33.20 -1.70
C ILE A 9 1.67 -31.96 -2.08
N ALA A 10 0.44 -31.85 -1.59
CA ALA A 10 -0.43 -30.73 -1.86
C ALA A 10 0.11 -29.42 -1.24
N GLU A 11 0.69 -29.50 -0.02
CA GLU A 11 1.33 -28.33 0.64
C GLU A 11 2.58 -27.89 -0.15
N GLU A 12 3.42 -28.81 -0.61
CA GLU A 12 4.59 -28.49 -1.43
C GLU A 12 4.20 -27.85 -2.77
N GLN A 13 3.18 -28.34 -3.43
CA GLN A 13 2.65 -27.75 -4.67
C GLN A 13 2.11 -26.34 -4.45
N MET A 14 1.39 -26.10 -3.34
CA MET A 14 0.89 -24.78 -2.98
C MET A 14 2.03 -23.78 -2.71
N ILE A 15 3.08 -24.19 -2.01
CA ILE A 15 4.27 -23.38 -1.74
C ILE A 15 4.97 -23.00 -3.05
N GLU A 16 5.22 -24.00 -3.90
CA GLU A 16 5.89 -23.80 -5.19
C GLU A 16 5.09 -22.87 -6.09
N GLN A 17 3.77 -23.05 -6.19
CA GLN A 17 2.89 -22.17 -6.97
C GLN A 17 2.97 -20.73 -6.45
N ALA A 18 2.86 -20.51 -5.14
CA ALA A 18 2.92 -19.16 -4.56
C ALA A 18 4.27 -18.48 -4.82
N PHE A 19 5.37 -19.25 -4.78
CA PHE A 19 6.69 -18.72 -5.09
C PHE A 19 6.86 -18.40 -6.58
N GLN A 20 6.37 -19.25 -7.48
CA GLN A 20 6.38 -18.99 -8.93
C GLN A 20 5.57 -17.72 -9.29
N GLU A 21 4.42 -17.51 -8.63
CA GLU A 21 3.66 -16.26 -8.78
C GLU A 21 4.50 -15.03 -8.36
N LEU A 22 5.20 -15.09 -7.21
CA LEU A 22 6.11 -14.02 -6.79
C LEU A 22 7.21 -13.76 -7.83
N LEU A 23 7.82 -14.80 -8.40
CA LEU A 23 8.85 -14.67 -9.43
C LEU A 23 8.27 -14.04 -10.71
N ASN A 24 7.11 -14.46 -11.15
CA ASN A 24 6.43 -13.89 -12.32
C ASN A 24 6.11 -12.40 -12.11
N ASP A 25 5.60 -12.04 -10.94
CA ASP A 25 5.34 -10.66 -10.56
C ASP A 25 6.63 -9.81 -10.60
N TYR A 26 7.71 -10.34 -10.01
CA TYR A 26 9.00 -9.66 -10.03
C TYR A 26 9.57 -9.49 -11.43
N LEU A 27 9.44 -10.50 -12.29
CA LEU A 27 9.87 -10.47 -13.68
C LEU A 27 9.10 -9.41 -14.50
N ALA A 28 7.86 -9.13 -14.16
CA ALA A 28 7.06 -8.08 -14.79
C ALA A 28 7.47 -6.66 -14.36
N THR A 29 8.24 -6.50 -13.27
CA THR A 29 8.72 -5.20 -12.82
C THR A 29 9.85 -4.65 -13.72
N LYS A 30 10.15 -3.35 -13.57
CA LYS A 30 11.30 -2.71 -14.26
C LYS A 30 12.64 -2.89 -13.53
N HIS A 31 12.68 -3.59 -12.40
CA HIS A 31 13.91 -3.83 -11.65
C HIS A 31 14.88 -4.76 -12.39
N ARG A 32 16.18 -4.64 -12.06
CA ARG A 32 17.22 -5.57 -12.53
C ARG A 32 16.87 -7.00 -12.08
N LYS A 33 16.90 -7.95 -13.01
CA LYS A 33 16.49 -9.33 -12.75
C LYS A 33 17.59 -10.09 -11.99
N ARG A 34 17.34 -10.33 -10.70
CA ARG A 34 18.21 -11.08 -9.78
C ARG A 34 17.43 -12.28 -9.21
N ILE A 35 16.99 -13.18 -10.07
CA ILE A 35 16.15 -14.33 -9.69
C ILE A 35 16.90 -15.28 -8.75
N GLU A 36 18.19 -15.50 -9.01
CA GLU A 36 19.00 -16.47 -8.26
C GLU A 36 19.05 -16.17 -6.74
N ILE A 37 19.23 -14.91 -6.36
CA ILE A 37 19.30 -14.54 -4.95
C ILE A 37 17.91 -14.63 -4.28
N ILE A 38 16.84 -14.31 -5.00
CA ILE A 38 15.45 -14.46 -4.50
C ILE A 38 15.13 -15.94 -4.29
N THR A 39 15.48 -16.79 -5.27
CA THR A 39 15.29 -18.24 -5.16
C THR A 39 16.11 -18.82 -4.00
N LYS A 40 17.34 -18.36 -3.82
CA LYS A 40 18.19 -18.77 -2.70
C LYS A 40 17.56 -18.37 -1.36
N ALA A 41 17.03 -17.14 -1.24
CA ALA A 41 16.38 -16.66 -0.02
C ALA A 41 15.09 -17.44 0.28
N PHE A 42 14.29 -17.72 -0.74
CA PHE A 42 13.10 -18.56 -0.60
C PHE A 42 13.44 -19.97 -0.11
N ASN A 43 14.37 -20.66 -0.77
CA ASN A 43 14.77 -22.01 -0.40
C ASN A 43 15.29 -22.08 1.05
N PHE A 44 16.09 -21.09 1.44
CA PHE A 44 16.62 -20.97 2.80
C PHE A 44 15.49 -20.77 3.82
N ALA A 45 14.59 -19.82 3.60
CA ALA A 45 13.45 -19.56 4.48
C ALA A 45 12.48 -20.75 4.56
N ASN A 46 12.22 -21.41 3.42
CA ASN A 46 11.36 -22.61 3.36
C ASN A 46 11.95 -23.76 4.19
N GLN A 47 13.26 -23.98 4.07
CA GLN A 47 13.95 -24.99 4.88
C GLN A 47 13.97 -24.63 6.37
N ALA A 48 14.21 -23.36 6.71
CA ALA A 48 14.25 -22.87 8.09
C ALA A 48 12.90 -23.03 8.82
N HIS A 49 11.80 -22.86 8.10
CA HIS A 49 10.43 -23.00 8.63
C HIS A 49 9.76 -24.35 8.33
N LYS A 50 10.53 -25.36 7.89
CA LYS A 50 9.97 -26.68 7.53
C LYS A 50 9.22 -27.29 8.70
N GLY A 51 7.95 -27.69 8.45
CA GLY A 51 7.08 -28.30 9.46
C GLY A 51 6.37 -27.31 10.39
N ILE A 52 6.71 -26.02 10.36
CA ILE A 52 6.02 -24.99 11.13
C ILE A 52 4.74 -24.58 10.38
N LYS A 53 3.62 -24.47 11.11
CA LYS A 53 2.32 -24.04 10.58
C LYS A 53 1.81 -22.80 11.29
N ARG A 54 1.11 -21.95 10.53
CA ARG A 54 0.34 -20.84 11.08
C ARG A 54 -0.91 -21.35 11.82
N ARG A 55 -1.55 -20.48 12.60
CA ARG A 55 -2.82 -20.79 13.27
C ARG A 55 -3.96 -21.13 12.31
N SER A 56 -3.92 -20.63 11.09
CA SER A 56 -4.80 -20.98 9.98
C SER A 56 -4.62 -22.42 9.47
N GLY A 57 -3.53 -23.10 9.87
CA GLY A 57 -3.19 -24.45 9.45
C GLY A 57 -2.32 -24.54 8.19
N GLU A 58 -2.04 -23.43 7.51
CA GLU A 58 -1.16 -23.36 6.34
C GLU A 58 0.33 -23.42 6.74
N PRO A 59 1.23 -23.88 5.85
CA PRO A 59 2.67 -23.80 6.07
C PRO A 59 3.13 -22.37 6.36
N TYR A 60 4.05 -22.21 7.32
CA TYR A 60 4.49 -20.88 7.76
C TYR A 60 5.09 -20.04 6.63
N ILE A 61 5.84 -20.66 5.73
CA ILE A 61 6.49 -20.00 4.59
C ILE A 61 5.52 -19.22 3.68
N MET A 62 4.22 -19.53 3.70
CA MET A 62 3.21 -18.79 2.94
C MET A 62 3.12 -17.34 3.38
N HIS A 63 3.39 -17.03 4.66
CA HIS A 63 3.42 -15.68 5.15
C HIS A 63 4.61 -14.85 4.59
N PRO A 64 5.87 -15.28 4.71
CA PRO A 64 7.00 -14.61 4.06
C PRO A 64 6.84 -14.40 2.55
N ILE A 65 6.28 -15.39 1.83
CA ILE A 65 5.97 -15.24 0.40
C ILE A 65 4.95 -14.12 0.17
N ALA A 66 3.86 -14.10 0.96
CA ALA A 66 2.83 -13.07 0.84
C ALA A 66 3.36 -11.67 1.17
N VAL A 67 4.20 -11.53 2.21
CA VAL A 67 4.89 -10.27 2.54
C VAL A 67 5.81 -9.84 1.39
N ALA A 68 6.57 -10.76 0.81
CA ALA A 68 7.43 -10.49 -0.35
C ALA A 68 6.63 -10.05 -1.59
N LYS A 69 5.43 -10.62 -1.82
CA LYS A 69 4.50 -10.18 -2.87
C LYS A 69 3.99 -8.75 -2.65
N ILE A 70 3.64 -8.38 -1.42
CA ILE A 70 3.27 -7.00 -1.07
C ILE A 70 4.42 -6.04 -1.33
N VAL A 71 5.63 -6.40 -0.89
CA VAL A 71 6.86 -5.62 -1.10
C VAL A 71 7.14 -5.41 -2.59
N CYS A 72 6.97 -6.45 -3.41
CA CYS A 72 7.17 -6.40 -4.86
C CYS A 72 6.09 -5.60 -5.59
N ASN A 73 4.82 -5.93 -5.36
CA ASN A 73 3.69 -5.49 -6.18
C ASN A 73 3.05 -4.19 -5.68
N GLU A 74 2.88 -4.07 -4.37
CA GLU A 74 2.12 -2.96 -3.77
C GLU A 74 3.04 -1.81 -3.34
N ILE A 75 4.25 -2.12 -2.84
CA ILE A 75 5.25 -1.11 -2.49
C ILE A 75 6.19 -0.85 -3.67
N GLY A 76 6.54 -1.88 -4.45
CA GLY A 76 7.36 -1.74 -5.66
C GLY A 76 8.87 -1.75 -5.40
N LEU A 77 9.34 -2.47 -4.38
CA LEU A 77 10.77 -2.62 -4.06
C LEU A 77 11.43 -3.77 -4.83
N GLY A 78 12.75 -3.71 -4.96
CA GLY A 78 13.55 -4.67 -5.70
C GLY A 78 14.01 -5.90 -4.91
N SER A 79 14.92 -6.68 -5.54
CA SER A 79 15.37 -7.99 -5.05
C SER A 79 15.91 -8.01 -3.62
N THR A 80 16.67 -7.00 -3.19
CA THR A 80 17.22 -6.92 -1.82
C THR A 80 16.11 -6.91 -0.77
N SER A 81 15.06 -6.11 -1.01
CA SER A 81 13.90 -6.02 -0.10
C SER A 81 13.03 -7.26 -0.16
N ILE A 82 12.88 -7.88 -1.33
CA ILE A 82 12.16 -9.15 -1.50
C ILE A 82 12.86 -10.26 -0.72
N CYS A 83 14.19 -10.36 -0.83
CA CYS A 83 14.98 -11.31 -0.04
C CYS A 83 14.83 -11.07 1.47
N ALA A 84 14.93 -9.81 1.91
CA ALA A 84 14.75 -9.47 3.33
C ALA A 84 13.33 -9.79 3.82
N ALA A 85 12.30 -9.61 2.98
CA ALA A 85 10.93 -10.00 3.29
C ALA A 85 10.76 -11.53 3.41
N LEU A 86 11.41 -12.30 2.55
CA LEU A 86 11.41 -13.78 2.66
C LEU A 86 12.12 -14.27 3.92
N LEU A 87 13.13 -13.54 4.40
CA LEU A 87 13.99 -13.92 5.53
C LEU A 87 13.60 -13.25 6.85
N HIS A 88 12.56 -12.39 6.89
CA HIS A 88 12.32 -11.47 8.00
C HIS A 88 12.09 -12.15 9.37
N ASP A 89 11.48 -13.33 9.39
CA ASP A 89 11.21 -14.08 10.61
C ASP A 89 12.23 -15.19 10.88
N VAL A 90 13.19 -15.45 9.97
CA VAL A 90 14.15 -16.57 10.13
C VAL A 90 14.97 -16.41 11.41
N VAL A 91 15.47 -15.20 11.70
CA VAL A 91 16.29 -14.94 12.88
C VAL A 91 15.46 -14.94 14.18
N GLU A 92 14.17 -14.60 14.10
CA GLU A 92 13.28 -14.59 15.28
C GLU A 92 12.77 -15.98 15.65
N ASP A 93 12.44 -16.78 14.63
CA ASP A 93 11.70 -18.04 14.81
C ASP A 93 12.59 -19.29 14.73
N THR A 94 13.89 -19.14 14.44
CA THR A 94 14.83 -20.26 14.28
C THR A 94 16.17 -19.99 14.97
N ASP A 95 17.07 -20.96 14.95
CA ASP A 95 18.42 -20.87 15.54
C ASP A 95 19.41 -20.08 14.65
N TYR A 96 19.01 -19.63 13.46
CA TYR A 96 19.88 -18.83 12.59
C TYR A 96 20.09 -17.42 13.14
N THR A 97 21.33 -16.93 13.01
CA THR A 97 21.74 -15.60 13.46
C THR A 97 21.79 -14.60 12.30
N VAL A 98 21.87 -13.30 12.65
CA VAL A 98 22.13 -12.24 11.65
C VAL A 98 23.45 -12.46 10.91
N GLU A 99 24.47 -12.99 11.61
CA GLU A 99 25.78 -13.32 11.03
C GLU A 99 25.66 -14.43 9.99
N ASP A 100 24.82 -15.44 10.21
CA ASP A 100 24.54 -16.48 9.21
C ASP A 100 23.89 -15.87 7.95
N ILE A 101 22.93 -14.96 8.14
CA ILE A 101 22.30 -14.24 7.02
C ILE A 101 23.34 -13.41 6.26
N GLU A 102 24.25 -12.72 6.95
CA GLU A 102 25.32 -11.92 6.33
C GLU A 102 26.26 -12.79 5.51
N ASN A 103 26.72 -13.91 6.05
CA ASN A 103 27.60 -14.84 5.37
C ASN A 103 27.00 -15.45 4.10
N ILE A 104 25.66 -15.66 4.09
CA ILE A 104 24.95 -16.33 2.99
C ILE A 104 24.44 -15.34 1.94
N PHE A 105 23.94 -14.17 2.35
CA PHE A 105 23.21 -13.22 1.49
C PHE A 105 23.90 -11.84 1.40
N GLY A 106 24.94 -11.59 2.18
CA GLY A 106 25.70 -10.36 2.21
C GLY A 106 25.15 -9.32 3.19
N ALA A 107 26.01 -8.36 3.53
CA ALA A 107 25.80 -7.36 4.59
C ALA A 107 24.50 -6.54 4.42
N LYS A 108 24.12 -6.21 3.19
CA LYS A 108 22.94 -5.35 2.92
C LYS A 108 21.62 -6.02 3.27
N ILE A 109 21.46 -7.30 2.94
CA ILE A 109 20.25 -8.07 3.30
C ILE A 109 20.25 -8.32 4.80
N ALA A 110 21.39 -8.70 5.38
CA ALA A 110 21.54 -8.95 6.81
C ALA A 110 21.19 -7.70 7.64
N GLN A 111 21.63 -6.50 7.24
CA GLN A 111 21.32 -5.24 7.90
C GLN A 111 19.81 -4.97 7.95
N ILE A 112 19.08 -5.24 6.84
CA ILE A 112 17.62 -5.07 6.80
C ILE A 112 16.94 -6.09 7.73
N VAL A 113 17.35 -7.36 7.68
CA VAL A 113 16.81 -8.43 8.54
C VAL A 113 17.08 -8.12 10.02
N ASP A 114 18.28 -7.67 10.38
CA ASP A 114 18.62 -7.22 11.74
C ASP A 114 17.70 -6.09 12.22
N GLY A 115 17.47 -5.10 11.36
CA GLY A 115 16.52 -4.01 11.63
C GLY A 115 15.09 -4.50 11.90
N LEU A 116 14.61 -5.48 11.12
CA LEU A 116 13.29 -6.09 11.28
C LEU A 116 13.19 -6.84 12.62
N THR A 117 14.18 -7.65 12.96
CA THR A 117 14.26 -8.41 14.22
C THR A 117 14.26 -7.49 15.44
N LYS A 118 15.03 -6.39 15.41
CA LYS A 118 15.09 -5.42 16.52
C LYS A 118 13.77 -4.71 16.79
N ILE A 119 12.97 -4.50 15.76
CA ILE A 119 11.62 -3.91 15.91
C ILE A 119 10.66 -4.92 16.54
N SER A 120 10.69 -6.17 16.14
CA SER A 120 9.78 -7.22 16.62
C SER A 120 9.97 -7.54 18.09
N GLY A 121 11.19 -7.57 18.60
CA GLY A 121 11.52 -7.88 20.01
C GLY A 121 10.98 -6.90 21.06
N GLY A 122 10.30 -5.81 20.66
CA GLY A 122 9.81 -4.77 21.57
C GLY A 122 8.30 -4.52 21.60
N ILE A 123 7.51 -5.20 20.76
CA ILE A 123 6.10 -4.78 20.47
C ILE A 123 5.06 -5.41 21.44
N PHE A 124 5.38 -6.40 22.23
CA PHE A 124 4.40 -7.15 23.03
C PHE A 124 4.46 -6.93 24.56
N GLY A 125 4.87 -5.75 25.02
CA GLY A 125 4.83 -5.37 26.43
C GLY A 125 3.50 -4.76 26.87
N ASP A 126 3.01 -5.13 28.03
CA ASP A 126 1.66 -4.89 28.57
C ASP A 126 1.31 -3.45 29.02
N ARG A 127 1.97 -2.37 28.57
CA ARG A 127 1.69 -1.00 29.03
C ARG A 127 1.74 0.05 27.93
N ALA A 128 0.95 1.12 28.09
CA ALA A 128 0.91 2.28 27.18
C ALA A 128 2.29 2.95 26.97
N SER A 129 3.23 2.81 27.89
CA SER A 129 4.64 3.22 27.75
C SER A 129 5.40 2.41 26.69
N ALA A 130 5.03 1.15 26.45
CA ALA A 130 5.66 0.30 25.45
C ALA A 130 5.28 0.74 24.01
N GLN A 131 4.09 1.25 23.80
CA GLN A 131 3.69 1.77 22.48
C GLN A 131 4.50 3.02 22.07
N ALA A 132 4.75 3.93 23.02
CA ALA A 132 5.57 5.12 22.78
C ALA A 132 7.06 4.75 22.53
N GLU A 133 7.60 3.76 23.26
CA GLU A 133 8.96 3.26 23.02
C GLU A 133 9.07 2.53 21.68
N ASN A 134 8.07 1.76 21.29
CA ASN A 134 8.03 1.07 20.01
C ASN A 134 7.94 2.05 18.84
N PHE A 135 7.14 3.10 18.97
CA PHE A 135 7.09 4.17 17.99
C PHE A 135 8.43 4.90 17.86
N LYS A 136 9.12 5.15 19.01
CA LYS A 136 10.45 5.72 19.02
C LYS A 136 11.49 4.80 18.36
N LYS A 137 11.44 3.49 18.64
CA LYS A 137 12.31 2.50 17.97
C LYS A 137 12.06 2.45 16.47
N LEU A 138 10.79 2.43 16.04
CA LEU A 138 10.41 2.55 14.64
C LEU A 138 11.01 3.79 13.99
N LEU A 139 10.89 4.96 14.63
CA LEU A 139 11.46 6.21 14.12
C LEU A 139 12.99 6.19 14.08
N LEU A 140 13.66 5.61 15.05
CA LEU A 140 15.12 5.48 15.09
C LEU A 140 15.64 4.54 14.00
N THR A 141 14.93 3.44 13.75
CA THR A 141 15.29 2.48 12.68
C THR A 141 15.04 3.08 11.28
N MET A 142 14.13 4.07 11.16
CA MET A 142 13.96 4.85 9.92
C MET A 142 15.23 5.60 9.51
N SER A 143 16.08 5.98 10.47
CA SER A 143 17.31 6.70 10.19
C SER A 143 18.37 5.85 9.50
N ASP A 144 18.32 4.52 9.64
CA ASP A 144 19.32 3.60 9.11
C ASP A 144 18.96 3.06 7.71
N ASP A 145 17.76 2.50 7.55
CA ASP A 145 17.28 2.04 6.25
C ASP A 145 15.74 2.03 6.21
N ILE A 146 15.14 2.89 5.40
CA ILE A 146 13.68 3.02 5.27
C ILE A 146 13.00 1.72 4.81
N ARG A 147 13.73 0.83 4.12
CA ARG A 147 13.18 -0.45 3.64
C ARG A 147 12.72 -1.34 4.79
N VAL A 148 13.37 -1.25 5.96
CA VAL A 148 12.96 -1.98 7.17
C VAL A 148 11.51 -1.67 7.51
N ILE A 149 11.12 -0.39 7.49
CA ILE A 149 9.75 0.02 7.83
C ILE A 149 8.77 -0.33 6.73
N LEU A 150 9.18 -0.19 5.47
CA LEU A 150 8.33 -0.58 4.34
C LEU A 150 7.99 -2.08 4.39
N ILE A 151 8.97 -2.93 4.71
CA ILE A 151 8.76 -4.38 4.89
C ILE A 151 7.89 -4.64 6.13
N LYS A 152 8.10 -3.93 7.23
CA LYS A 152 7.29 -4.09 8.44
C LYS A 152 5.83 -3.66 8.25
N ILE A 153 5.57 -2.65 7.41
CA ILE A 153 4.21 -2.28 6.98
C ILE A 153 3.60 -3.40 6.13
N ALA A 154 4.37 -4.01 5.22
CA ALA A 154 3.91 -5.14 4.41
C ALA A 154 3.57 -6.37 5.28
N ASP A 155 4.41 -6.69 6.25
CA ASP A 155 4.17 -7.73 7.26
C ASP A 155 2.87 -7.44 8.03
N ARG A 156 2.71 -6.23 8.55
CA ARG A 156 1.50 -5.82 9.26
C ARG A 156 0.26 -5.93 8.37
N LEU A 157 0.34 -5.53 7.11
CA LEU A 157 -0.77 -5.62 6.18
C LEU A 157 -1.21 -7.08 5.94
N HIS A 158 -0.24 -7.98 5.72
CA HIS A 158 -0.57 -9.41 5.57
C HIS A 158 -1.17 -9.98 6.87
N ASN A 159 -0.63 -9.63 8.03
CA ASN A 159 -1.18 -10.05 9.32
C ASN A 159 -2.62 -9.53 9.51
N MET A 160 -2.94 -8.31 9.08
CA MET A 160 -4.30 -7.78 9.13
C MET A 160 -5.25 -8.50 8.16
N ARG A 161 -4.79 -8.85 6.95
CA ARG A 161 -5.57 -9.63 5.97
C ARG A 161 -5.93 -11.03 6.48
N THR A 162 -5.11 -11.61 7.35
CA THR A 162 -5.26 -12.97 7.91
C THR A 162 -5.67 -12.97 9.39
N LEU A 163 -6.08 -11.82 9.93
CA LEU A 163 -6.33 -11.62 11.37
C LEU A 163 -7.50 -12.45 11.91
N GLY A 164 -8.43 -12.88 11.04
CA GLY A 164 -9.60 -13.67 11.40
C GLY A 164 -9.29 -15.00 12.09
N SER A 165 -8.10 -15.58 11.88
CA SER A 165 -7.65 -16.81 12.53
C SER A 165 -7.22 -16.64 13.99
N MET A 166 -7.08 -15.40 14.45
CA MET A 166 -6.64 -15.09 15.82
C MET A 166 -7.81 -14.99 16.81
N LEU A 167 -7.51 -15.10 18.10
CA LEU A 167 -8.51 -14.91 19.17
C LEU A 167 -9.01 -13.46 19.21
N PRO A 168 -10.29 -13.21 19.54
CA PRO A 168 -10.88 -11.87 19.51
C PRO A 168 -10.12 -10.79 20.31
N ASN A 169 -9.60 -11.13 21.49
CA ASN A 169 -8.81 -10.20 22.30
C ASN A 169 -7.48 -9.79 21.60
N LYS A 170 -6.86 -10.71 20.84
CA LYS A 170 -5.67 -10.41 20.04
C LYS A 170 -6.04 -9.61 18.78
N GLN A 171 -7.17 -9.93 18.15
CA GLN A 171 -7.68 -9.18 17.00
C GLN A 171 -7.84 -7.70 17.35
N TYR A 172 -8.53 -7.40 18.46
CA TYR A 172 -8.76 -6.03 18.91
C TYR A 172 -7.45 -5.27 19.19
N LYS A 173 -6.50 -5.91 19.92
CA LYS A 173 -5.20 -5.30 20.22
C LYS A 173 -4.40 -4.99 18.95
N ILE A 174 -4.32 -5.94 18.01
CA ILE A 174 -3.57 -5.79 16.76
C ILE A 174 -4.23 -4.74 15.85
N ALA A 175 -5.56 -4.70 15.79
CA ALA A 175 -6.31 -3.69 15.06
C ALA A 175 -6.03 -2.28 15.59
N GLY A 176 -6.07 -2.07 16.91
CA GLY A 176 -5.75 -0.79 17.54
C GLY A 176 -4.32 -0.33 17.25
N GLU A 177 -3.32 -1.20 17.43
CA GLU A 177 -1.94 -0.88 17.07
C GLU A 177 -1.82 -0.49 15.59
N THR A 178 -2.52 -1.19 14.71
CA THR A 178 -2.49 -0.93 13.27
C THR A 178 -3.07 0.44 12.94
N LEU A 179 -4.23 0.77 13.53
CA LEU A 179 -4.92 2.03 13.28
C LEU A 179 -4.13 3.25 13.80
N TYR A 180 -3.52 3.12 14.99
CA TYR A 180 -2.88 4.26 15.66
C TYR A 180 -1.38 4.39 15.37
N ILE A 181 -0.70 3.35 14.86
CA ILE A 181 0.74 3.38 14.58
C ILE A 181 1.01 3.16 13.09
N TYR A 182 0.58 2.02 12.53
CA TYR A 182 0.98 1.63 11.18
C TYR A 182 0.26 2.40 10.07
N ALA A 183 -1.04 2.68 10.22
CA ALA A 183 -1.77 3.46 9.22
C ALA A 183 -1.27 4.92 9.13
N PRO A 184 -1.02 5.67 10.24
CA PRO A 184 -0.35 6.97 10.18
C PRO A 184 1.05 6.92 9.58
N LEU A 185 1.82 5.87 9.87
CA LEU A 185 3.15 5.69 9.31
C LEU A 185 3.10 5.46 7.79
N ALA A 186 2.20 4.58 7.32
CA ALA A 186 1.96 4.37 5.90
C ALA A 186 1.53 5.67 5.20
N ASN A 187 0.70 6.49 5.86
CA ASN A 187 0.31 7.81 5.35
C ASN A 187 1.51 8.76 5.20
N ARG A 188 2.41 8.81 6.17
CA ARG A 188 3.63 9.63 6.11
C ARG A 188 4.57 9.21 4.99
N LEU A 189 4.63 7.91 4.72
CA LEU A 189 5.43 7.34 3.63
C LEU A 189 4.72 7.41 2.26
N GLY A 190 3.52 8.01 2.19
CA GLY A 190 2.77 8.15 0.96
C GLY A 190 2.12 6.86 0.45
N LEU A 191 2.11 5.79 1.24
CA LEU A 191 1.50 4.51 0.92
C LEU A 191 -0.03 4.55 1.12
N TYR A 192 -0.72 5.42 0.37
CA TYR A 192 -2.14 5.72 0.61
C TYR A 192 -3.09 4.53 0.44
N LYS A 193 -2.80 3.63 -0.51
CA LYS A 193 -3.58 2.42 -0.71
C LYS A 193 -3.48 1.49 0.50
N ILE A 194 -2.25 1.23 0.94
CA ILE A 194 -1.96 0.39 2.12
C ILE A 194 -2.55 1.04 3.38
N LYS A 195 -2.35 2.36 3.56
CA LYS A 195 -2.94 3.12 4.67
C LYS A 195 -4.46 2.94 4.74
N THR A 196 -5.14 3.09 3.61
CA THR A 196 -6.61 2.96 3.53
C THR A 196 -7.06 1.54 3.85
N GLU A 197 -6.36 0.52 3.37
CA GLU A 197 -6.67 -0.87 3.67
C GLU A 197 -6.43 -1.19 5.15
N LEU A 198 -5.31 -0.73 5.73
CA LEU A 198 -5.03 -0.89 7.16
C LEU A 198 -6.12 -0.25 8.03
N GLU A 199 -6.57 0.95 7.69
CA GLU A 199 -7.66 1.62 8.40
C GLU A 199 -8.98 0.85 8.31
N ASN A 200 -9.36 0.39 7.11
CA ASN A 200 -10.59 -0.38 6.92
C ASN A 200 -10.56 -1.72 7.65
N LEU A 201 -9.45 -2.45 7.57
CA LEU A 201 -9.29 -3.72 8.26
C LEU A 201 -9.30 -3.53 9.79
N SER A 202 -8.64 -2.50 10.30
CA SER A 202 -8.68 -2.18 11.74
C SER A 202 -10.09 -1.85 12.20
N PHE A 203 -10.78 -0.99 11.46
CA PHE A 203 -12.16 -0.60 11.77
C PHE A 203 -13.12 -1.79 11.75
N LYS A 204 -12.95 -2.72 10.82
CA LYS A 204 -13.74 -3.95 10.74
C LYS A 204 -13.65 -4.81 12.01
N TYR A 205 -12.47 -4.84 12.67
CA TYR A 205 -12.27 -5.61 13.90
C TYR A 205 -12.62 -4.83 15.17
N GLU A 206 -12.48 -3.51 15.16
CA GLU A 206 -12.83 -2.66 16.31
C GLU A 206 -14.32 -2.34 16.38
N HIS A 207 -14.98 -2.15 15.22
CA HIS A 207 -16.37 -1.73 15.06
C HIS A 207 -17.08 -2.56 13.98
N PRO A 208 -17.25 -3.88 14.17
CA PRO A 208 -17.78 -4.77 13.15
C PRO A 208 -19.21 -4.46 12.71
N GLU A 209 -20.06 -4.00 13.62
CA GLU A 209 -21.47 -3.68 13.32
C GLU A 209 -21.55 -2.43 12.44
N GLU A 210 -20.85 -1.35 12.82
CA GLU A 210 -20.82 -0.10 12.06
C GLU A 210 -20.12 -0.28 10.70
N TYR A 211 -19.07 -1.13 10.65
CA TYR A 211 -18.43 -1.49 9.39
C TYR A 211 -19.42 -2.14 8.44
N GLN A 212 -20.15 -3.15 8.90
CA GLN A 212 -21.13 -3.89 8.11
C GLN A 212 -22.26 -2.98 7.64
N GLU A 213 -22.82 -2.13 8.51
CA GLU A 213 -23.88 -1.17 8.16
C GLU A 213 -23.45 -0.25 7.00
N ILE A 214 -22.26 0.33 7.10
CA ILE A 214 -21.74 1.22 6.05
C ILE A 214 -21.46 0.46 4.76
N GLU A 215 -20.91 -0.76 4.84
CA GLU A 215 -20.65 -1.63 3.69
C GLU A 215 -21.94 -1.98 2.94
N GLU A 216 -23.00 -2.35 3.67
CA GLU A 216 -24.32 -2.66 3.10
C GLU A 216 -24.95 -1.43 2.41
N LYS A 217 -24.91 -0.25 3.04
CA LYS A 217 -25.38 1.01 2.45
C LYS A 217 -24.58 1.40 1.19
N LEU A 218 -23.26 1.22 1.21
CA LEU A 218 -22.44 1.45 0.04
C LEU A 218 -22.81 0.49 -1.10
N ASN A 219 -23.00 -0.78 -0.81
CA ASN A 219 -23.36 -1.78 -1.81
C ASN A 219 -24.76 -1.50 -2.39
N ALA A 220 -25.72 -1.14 -1.57
CA ALA A 220 -27.09 -0.81 -1.99
C ALA A 220 -27.15 0.38 -2.97
N THR A 221 -26.23 1.34 -2.83
CA THR A 221 -26.16 2.54 -3.70
C THR A 221 -25.15 2.44 -4.85
N ALA A 222 -24.54 1.27 -5.07
CA ALA A 222 -23.48 1.09 -6.07
C ALA A 222 -23.96 1.42 -7.50
N ALA A 223 -25.10 0.87 -7.91
CA ALA A 223 -25.64 1.08 -9.27
C ALA A 223 -25.98 2.55 -9.55
N GLU A 224 -26.49 3.27 -8.55
CA GLU A 224 -26.76 4.71 -8.66
C GLU A 224 -25.46 5.51 -8.81
N ARG A 225 -24.44 5.18 -8.02
CA ARG A 225 -23.12 5.83 -8.15
C ARG A 225 -22.48 5.56 -9.50
N ASP A 226 -22.59 4.35 -10.04
CA ASP A 226 -22.06 4.01 -11.35
C ASP A 226 -22.77 4.80 -12.46
N LYS A 227 -24.10 4.97 -12.34
CA LYS A 227 -24.89 5.81 -13.25
C LYS A 227 -24.41 7.27 -13.20
N VAL A 228 -24.31 7.86 -12.00
CA VAL A 228 -23.82 9.23 -11.79
C VAL A 228 -22.40 9.40 -12.37
N PHE A 229 -21.52 8.44 -12.12
CA PHE A 229 -20.16 8.45 -12.66
C PHE A 229 -20.14 8.46 -14.19
N ASN A 230 -20.92 7.58 -14.84
CA ASN A 230 -20.95 7.48 -16.28
C ASN A 230 -21.54 8.74 -16.93
N GLU A 231 -22.65 9.26 -16.40
CA GLU A 231 -23.28 10.49 -16.89
C GLU A 231 -22.37 11.71 -16.71
N PHE A 232 -21.69 11.81 -15.56
CA PHE A 232 -20.79 12.93 -15.30
C PHE A 232 -19.51 12.86 -16.15
N THR A 233 -18.97 11.68 -16.40
CA THR A 233 -17.69 11.54 -17.13
C THR A 233 -17.84 11.52 -18.63
N ALA A 234 -19.03 11.27 -19.20
CA ALA A 234 -19.23 11.21 -20.64
C ALA A 234 -18.79 12.50 -21.36
N PRO A 235 -19.27 13.71 -21.00
CA PRO A 235 -18.82 14.94 -21.68
C PRO A 235 -17.35 15.27 -21.37
N ILE A 236 -16.81 14.83 -20.23
CA ILE A 236 -15.37 14.97 -19.92
C ILE A 236 -14.54 14.15 -20.91
N ARG A 237 -14.94 12.88 -21.18
CA ARG A 237 -14.27 12.02 -22.17
C ARG A 237 -14.24 12.67 -23.55
N GLU A 238 -15.38 13.15 -24.03
CA GLU A 238 -15.45 13.83 -25.32
C GLU A 238 -14.50 15.03 -25.41
N GLN A 239 -14.35 15.76 -24.31
CA GLN A 239 -13.47 16.92 -24.28
C GLN A 239 -12.00 16.52 -24.26
N LEU A 240 -11.62 15.49 -23.48
CA LEU A 240 -10.26 14.98 -23.43
C LEU A 240 -9.85 14.33 -24.77
N ASP A 241 -10.77 13.65 -25.45
CA ASP A 241 -10.57 13.09 -26.79
C ASP A 241 -10.25 14.22 -27.81
N LYS A 242 -10.99 15.35 -27.75
CA LYS A 242 -10.71 16.54 -28.59
C LYS A 242 -9.33 17.17 -28.30
N MET A 243 -8.82 17.04 -27.07
CA MET A 243 -7.48 17.51 -26.70
C MET A 243 -6.37 16.56 -27.22
N GLY A 244 -6.73 15.37 -27.72
CA GLY A 244 -5.77 14.38 -28.22
C GLY A 244 -4.91 13.73 -27.13
N LEU A 245 -5.35 13.81 -25.88
CA LEU A 245 -4.63 13.20 -24.74
C LEU A 245 -4.94 11.71 -24.65
N LYS A 246 -3.93 10.93 -24.26
CA LYS A 246 -4.15 9.58 -23.76
C LYS A 246 -4.46 9.64 -22.28
N TYR A 247 -5.57 9.05 -21.87
CA TYR A 247 -6.05 9.14 -20.51
C TYR A 247 -6.86 7.91 -20.11
N ARG A 248 -7.07 7.78 -18.80
CA ARG A 248 -8.07 6.90 -18.19
C ARG A 248 -8.81 7.64 -17.10
N ILE A 249 -10.09 7.35 -16.95
CA ILE A 249 -10.94 7.93 -15.90
C ILE A 249 -11.39 6.80 -14.98
N LEU A 250 -11.16 6.98 -13.68
CA LEU A 250 -11.49 6.00 -12.66
C LEU A 250 -12.46 6.61 -11.64
N ALA A 251 -13.43 5.82 -11.20
CA ALA A 251 -14.22 6.13 -10.02
C ALA A 251 -13.40 5.84 -8.77
N ARG A 252 -13.49 6.71 -7.77
CA ARG A 252 -12.96 6.47 -6.44
C ARG A 252 -14.08 6.61 -5.42
N VAL A 253 -14.44 5.50 -4.80
CA VAL A 253 -15.38 5.49 -3.67
C VAL A 253 -14.61 5.74 -2.37
N LYS A 254 -15.14 6.58 -1.51
CA LYS A 254 -14.55 6.85 -0.20
C LYS A 254 -14.54 5.58 0.65
N SER A 255 -13.44 5.34 1.37
CA SER A 255 -13.30 4.15 2.21
C SER A 255 -14.29 4.14 3.38
N ILE A 256 -14.68 2.95 3.81
CA ILE A 256 -15.66 2.74 4.91
C ILE A 256 -15.22 3.48 6.18
N TYR A 257 -13.94 3.33 6.58
CA TYR A 257 -13.39 4.06 7.72
C TYR A 257 -13.48 5.58 7.55
N SER A 258 -13.15 6.10 6.36
CA SER A 258 -13.22 7.54 6.09
C SER A 258 -14.66 8.08 6.11
N ILE A 259 -15.64 7.26 5.71
CA ILE A 259 -17.08 7.57 5.82
C ILE A 259 -17.48 7.65 7.29
N TRP A 260 -17.18 6.59 8.05
CA TRP A 260 -17.47 6.53 9.47
C TRP A 260 -16.85 7.70 10.24
N ASN A 261 -15.56 7.97 10.03
CA ASN A 261 -14.87 9.09 10.67
C ASN A 261 -15.53 10.44 10.33
N LYS A 262 -16.01 10.61 9.11
CA LYS A 262 -16.73 11.81 8.70
C LYS A 262 -18.10 11.92 9.36
N MET A 263 -18.84 10.80 9.47
CA MET A 263 -20.10 10.75 10.22
C MET A 263 -19.90 11.16 11.68
N GLN A 264 -18.84 10.64 12.34
CA GLN A 264 -18.52 10.98 13.74
C GLN A 264 -18.09 12.44 13.91
N THR A 265 -17.18 12.93 13.07
CA THR A 265 -16.61 14.28 13.21
C THR A 265 -17.58 15.39 12.83
N LYS A 266 -18.53 15.12 11.93
CA LYS A 266 -19.56 16.08 11.49
C LYS A 266 -20.92 15.87 12.16
N HIS A 267 -21.07 14.79 12.91
CA HIS A 267 -22.33 14.39 13.54
C HIS A 267 -23.49 14.28 12.53
N VAL A 268 -23.23 13.63 11.40
CA VAL A 268 -24.21 13.44 10.32
C VAL A 268 -24.39 11.95 10.00
N PRO A 269 -25.61 11.52 9.58
CA PRO A 269 -25.86 10.17 9.13
C PRO A 269 -25.18 9.90 7.76
N PHE A 270 -25.11 8.62 7.35
CA PHE A 270 -24.52 8.19 6.08
C PHE A 270 -25.14 8.92 4.87
N GLU A 271 -26.44 9.12 4.87
CA GLU A 271 -27.21 9.72 3.78
C GLU A 271 -26.85 11.19 3.53
N GLU A 272 -26.23 11.85 4.51
CA GLU A 272 -25.74 13.23 4.38
C GLU A 272 -24.26 13.31 3.93
N ILE A 273 -23.62 12.19 3.61
CA ILE A 273 -22.25 12.15 3.07
C ILE A 273 -22.29 12.30 1.54
N TYR A 274 -22.28 13.52 1.04
CA TYR A 274 -22.39 13.81 -0.40
C TYR A 274 -21.13 13.52 -1.22
N ASP A 275 -19.95 13.37 -0.61
CA ASP A 275 -18.66 13.14 -1.28
C ASP A 275 -18.23 11.67 -1.25
N LEU A 276 -19.17 10.76 -1.44
CA LEU A 276 -18.89 9.32 -1.53
C LEU A 276 -18.12 8.96 -2.80
N LEU A 277 -18.40 9.68 -3.89
CA LEU A 277 -17.80 9.46 -5.20
C LEU A 277 -16.82 10.60 -5.53
N ALA A 278 -15.63 10.25 -5.94
CA ALA A 278 -14.70 11.13 -6.62
C ALA A 278 -14.31 10.55 -7.98
N VAL A 279 -13.97 11.41 -8.92
CA VAL A 279 -13.50 11.06 -10.25
C VAL A 279 -12.01 11.32 -10.34
N ARG A 280 -11.25 10.36 -10.86
CA ARG A 280 -9.81 10.49 -11.06
C ARG A 280 -9.51 10.45 -12.56
N ILE A 281 -8.91 11.50 -13.07
CA ILE A 281 -8.41 11.60 -14.44
C ILE A 281 -6.90 11.38 -14.38
N ILE A 282 -6.41 10.33 -15.03
CA ILE A 282 -4.99 10.00 -15.14
C ILE A 282 -4.62 10.10 -16.61
N PHE A 283 -3.61 10.91 -16.94
CA PHE A 283 -3.23 11.18 -18.33
C PHE A 283 -1.75 10.96 -18.57
N GLU A 284 -1.37 10.66 -19.82
CA GLU A 284 0.00 10.72 -20.30
C GLU A 284 0.29 12.16 -20.73
N PRO A 285 1.31 12.84 -20.16
CA PRO A 285 1.63 14.20 -20.57
C PRO A 285 2.17 14.22 -22.00
N ARG A 286 1.88 15.30 -22.75
CA ARG A 286 2.39 15.51 -24.11
C ARG A 286 3.91 15.46 -24.18
N ASN A 287 4.55 16.06 -23.19
CA ASN A 287 5.95 15.84 -22.85
C ASN A 287 6.15 16.08 -21.32
N ILE A 288 7.31 15.70 -20.79
CA ILE A 288 7.56 15.77 -19.35
C ILE A 288 7.58 17.21 -18.81
N ASP A 289 8.00 18.17 -19.63
CA ASP A 289 8.10 19.58 -19.23
C ASP A 289 6.74 20.28 -19.24
N GLU A 290 5.75 19.71 -19.93
CA GLU A 290 4.37 20.22 -20.02
C GLU A 290 3.42 19.55 -19.04
N GLU A 291 3.88 18.62 -18.22
CA GLU A 291 3.04 17.85 -17.29
C GLU A 291 2.18 18.74 -16.39
N LEU A 292 2.74 19.83 -15.86
CA LEU A 292 2.01 20.80 -15.05
C LEU A 292 0.97 21.55 -15.89
N ASN A 293 1.36 22.04 -17.07
CA ASN A 293 0.47 22.76 -17.96
C ASN A 293 -0.72 21.89 -18.40
N ASP A 294 -0.45 20.61 -18.73
CA ASP A 294 -1.49 19.66 -19.10
C ASP A 294 -2.52 19.45 -17.98
N CYS A 295 -2.12 19.44 -16.70
CA CYS A 295 -3.04 19.39 -15.57
C CYS A 295 -4.01 20.57 -15.59
N PHE A 296 -3.49 21.79 -15.78
CA PHE A 296 -4.32 23.00 -15.83
C PHE A 296 -5.14 23.11 -17.10
N ASP A 297 -4.64 22.67 -18.24
CA ASP A 297 -5.40 22.61 -19.51
C ASP A 297 -6.63 21.70 -19.37
N ILE A 298 -6.46 20.54 -18.73
CA ILE A 298 -7.58 19.64 -18.41
C ILE A 298 -8.56 20.35 -17.47
N TYR A 299 -8.08 20.98 -16.40
CA TYR A 299 -8.93 21.71 -15.46
C TYR A 299 -9.75 22.80 -16.17
N VAL A 300 -9.11 23.63 -16.97
CA VAL A 300 -9.80 24.70 -17.73
C VAL A 300 -10.86 24.10 -18.67
N SER A 301 -10.51 23.01 -19.33
CA SER A 301 -11.41 22.34 -20.29
C SER A 301 -12.66 21.77 -19.61
N ILE A 302 -12.52 21.08 -18.48
CA ILE A 302 -13.67 20.51 -17.75
C ILE A 302 -14.47 21.58 -17.01
N SER A 303 -13.85 22.71 -16.63
CA SER A 303 -14.54 23.85 -16.02
C SER A 303 -15.45 24.61 -16.99
N LYS A 304 -15.30 24.41 -18.32
CA LYS A 304 -16.25 24.89 -19.32
C LYS A 304 -17.51 24.03 -19.41
N ILE A 305 -17.42 22.76 -18.97
CA ILE A 305 -18.55 21.81 -18.96
C ILE A 305 -19.35 21.95 -17.68
N TYR A 306 -18.64 21.96 -16.53
CA TYR A 306 -19.23 21.97 -15.21
C TYR A 306 -18.72 23.14 -14.38
N LYS A 307 -19.61 23.77 -13.62
CA LYS A 307 -19.26 24.92 -12.77
C LYS A 307 -18.35 24.47 -11.62
N PRO A 308 -17.13 25.03 -11.49
CA PRO A 308 -16.26 24.74 -10.37
C PRO A 308 -16.72 25.44 -9.09
N HIS A 309 -16.48 24.77 -7.95
CA HIS A 309 -16.67 25.39 -6.64
C HIS A 309 -15.51 26.35 -6.35
N PRO A 310 -15.78 27.64 -6.06
CA PRO A 310 -14.74 28.69 -5.98
C PRO A 310 -13.65 28.39 -4.93
N ASP A 311 -14.02 27.81 -3.76
CA ASP A 311 -13.13 27.62 -2.63
C ASP A 311 -12.56 26.20 -2.51
N ARG A 312 -12.74 25.36 -3.55
CA ARG A 312 -12.33 23.95 -3.52
C ARG A 312 -11.39 23.55 -4.65
N LEU A 313 -10.57 24.47 -5.11
CA LEU A 313 -9.41 24.18 -5.94
C LEU A 313 -8.20 23.97 -5.01
N ARG A 314 -7.53 22.80 -5.13
CA ARG A 314 -6.31 22.49 -4.37
C ARG A 314 -5.22 22.09 -5.34
N ASP A 315 -4.22 22.93 -5.43
CA ASP A 315 -3.06 22.76 -6.29
C ASP A 315 -1.93 22.07 -5.53
N TRP A 316 -1.92 20.74 -5.63
CA TRP A 316 -0.81 19.92 -5.18
C TRP A 316 0.13 19.52 -6.33
N VAL A 317 -0.02 20.12 -7.52
CA VAL A 317 0.87 19.93 -8.68
C VAL A 317 2.02 20.93 -8.58
N SER A 318 1.69 22.21 -8.45
CA SER A 318 2.69 23.29 -8.29
C SER A 318 3.39 23.22 -6.92
N HIS A 319 2.67 22.80 -5.88
CA HIS A 319 3.16 22.69 -4.50
C HIS A 319 2.87 21.30 -3.93
N PRO A 320 3.72 20.29 -4.23
CA PRO A 320 3.55 18.93 -3.73
C PRO A 320 3.48 18.87 -2.21
N LYS A 321 2.71 17.92 -1.68
CA LYS A 321 2.71 17.64 -0.25
C LYS A 321 4.08 17.13 0.22
N ALA A 322 4.37 17.24 1.52
CA ALA A 322 5.62 16.78 2.12
C ALA A 322 5.98 15.32 1.83
N ASN A 323 4.97 14.46 1.60
CA ASN A 323 5.11 13.06 1.21
C ASN A 323 5.18 12.82 -0.31
N GLY A 324 5.41 13.88 -1.10
CA GLY A 324 5.54 13.80 -2.55
C GLY A 324 4.23 13.66 -3.32
N TYR A 325 3.06 13.66 -2.68
CA TYR A 325 1.78 13.58 -3.36
C TYR A 325 1.54 14.79 -4.27
N GLN A 326 1.19 14.52 -5.52
CA GLN A 326 0.85 15.50 -6.55
C GLN A 326 -0.49 15.16 -7.20
N ALA A 327 -1.39 16.12 -7.28
CA ALA A 327 -2.62 16.11 -8.05
C ALA A 327 -3.25 17.50 -8.03
N LEU A 328 -4.02 17.84 -9.06
CA LEU A 328 -4.90 19.00 -9.04
C LEU A 328 -6.30 18.51 -8.63
N HIS A 329 -6.83 19.01 -7.51
CA HIS A 329 -8.17 18.68 -7.05
C HIS A 329 -9.12 19.83 -7.33
N VAL A 330 -10.20 19.55 -7.99
CA VAL A 330 -11.29 20.48 -8.25
C VAL A 330 -12.62 19.84 -7.86
N THR A 331 -13.55 20.62 -7.35
CA THR A 331 -14.92 20.16 -7.09
C THR A 331 -15.85 20.81 -8.10
N LEU A 332 -16.57 20.01 -8.87
CA LEU A 332 -17.45 20.44 -9.96
C LEU A 332 -18.91 20.10 -9.65
N MET A 333 -19.83 20.96 -10.09
CA MET A 333 -21.27 20.74 -9.98
C MET A 333 -21.74 19.83 -11.11
N GLY A 334 -22.16 18.61 -10.78
CA GLY A 334 -22.79 17.70 -11.74
C GLY A 334 -24.22 18.16 -12.11
N ASN A 335 -24.74 17.60 -13.21
CA ASN A 335 -26.09 17.95 -13.73
C ASN A 335 -27.22 17.62 -12.74
N ASN A 336 -26.98 16.69 -11.82
CA ASN A 336 -27.91 16.32 -10.75
C ASN A 336 -27.83 17.23 -9.50
N GLY A 337 -27.07 18.33 -9.56
CA GLY A 337 -26.89 19.26 -8.46
C GLY A 337 -25.93 18.78 -7.36
N GLN A 338 -25.24 17.66 -7.55
CA GLN A 338 -24.27 17.14 -6.61
C GLN A 338 -22.86 17.67 -6.91
N TRP A 339 -22.11 17.98 -5.86
CA TRP A 339 -20.70 18.33 -5.97
C TRP A 339 -19.85 17.05 -6.06
N ILE A 340 -19.05 16.95 -7.14
CA ILE A 340 -18.16 15.81 -7.40
C ILE A 340 -16.73 16.30 -7.40
N GLU A 341 -15.87 15.68 -6.59
CA GLU A 341 -14.43 15.93 -6.59
C GLU A 341 -13.79 15.26 -7.81
N VAL A 342 -13.01 16.01 -8.55
CA VAL A 342 -12.20 15.52 -9.66
C VAL A 342 -10.73 15.70 -9.31
N GLN A 343 -9.97 14.61 -9.38
CA GLN A 343 -8.52 14.57 -9.16
C GLN A 343 -7.82 14.38 -10.50
N ILE A 344 -7.03 15.36 -10.91
CA ILE A 344 -6.30 15.36 -12.18
C ILE A 344 -4.83 15.12 -11.86
N ARG A 345 -4.23 14.12 -12.48
CA ARG A 345 -2.81 13.78 -12.32
C ARG A 345 -2.26 12.99 -13.51
N SER A 346 -0.97 13.13 -13.77
CA SER A 346 -0.27 12.32 -14.78
C SER A 346 -0.08 10.87 -14.31
N GLU A 347 0.35 9.97 -15.21
CA GLU A 347 0.73 8.60 -14.83
C GLU A 347 1.85 8.60 -13.79
N ARG A 348 2.88 9.46 -13.94
CA ARG A 348 3.96 9.60 -12.96
C ARG A 348 3.44 10.02 -11.58
N MET A 349 2.58 11.04 -11.53
CA MET A 349 1.95 11.50 -10.28
C MET A 349 1.07 10.41 -9.66
N ASN A 350 0.43 9.60 -10.50
CA ASN A 350 -0.36 8.46 -10.06
C ASN A 350 0.52 7.38 -9.43
N ASP A 351 1.66 7.05 -10.04
CA ASP A 351 2.62 6.10 -9.49
C ASP A 351 3.15 6.55 -8.12
N VAL A 352 3.49 7.83 -7.99
CA VAL A 352 3.89 8.42 -6.69
C VAL A 352 2.76 8.35 -5.67
N ALA A 353 1.51 8.60 -6.06
CA ALA A 353 0.36 8.53 -5.17
C ALA A 353 0.00 7.09 -4.74
N GLU A 354 0.22 6.09 -5.59
CA GLU A 354 -0.08 4.68 -5.30
C GLU A 354 1.06 3.98 -4.53
N GLN A 355 2.32 4.30 -4.83
CA GLN A 355 3.51 3.63 -4.29
C GLN A 355 4.29 4.48 -3.28
N GLY A 356 3.89 5.74 -3.10
CA GLY A 356 4.51 6.63 -2.12
C GLY A 356 6.00 6.86 -2.34
N PHE A 357 6.75 6.87 -1.24
CA PHE A 357 8.19 7.12 -1.25
C PHE A 357 8.97 6.10 -2.11
N ALA A 358 8.47 4.88 -2.25
CA ALA A 358 9.11 3.85 -3.08
C ALA A 358 9.12 4.20 -4.57
N ALA A 359 8.19 5.02 -5.07
CA ALA A 359 8.21 5.50 -6.45
C ALA A 359 9.46 6.32 -6.76
N HIS A 360 9.98 7.09 -5.80
CA HIS A 360 11.23 7.85 -5.97
C HIS A 360 12.47 6.95 -6.15
N TRP A 361 12.48 5.74 -5.60
CA TRP A 361 13.56 4.77 -5.79
C TRP A 361 13.55 4.16 -7.18
N LYS A 362 12.38 3.95 -7.79
CA LYS A 362 12.27 3.46 -9.17
C LYS A 362 12.93 4.38 -10.18
N TYR A 363 12.81 5.68 -10.00
CA TYR A 363 13.42 6.67 -10.91
C TYR A 363 14.93 6.79 -10.74
N LYS A 364 15.49 6.48 -9.55
CA LYS A 364 16.94 6.48 -9.32
C LYS A 364 17.63 5.20 -9.80
N GLU A 365 16.98 4.05 -9.74
CA GLU A 365 17.53 2.77 -10.22
C GLU A 365 17.43 2.60 -11.76
N GLY A 366 16.52 3.31 -12.43
CA GLY A 366 16.33 3.27 -13.89
C GLY A 366 17.30 4.13 -14.71
N GLY A 367 18.07 5.00 -14.06
CA GLY A 367 19.03 5.92 -14.69
C GLY A 367 20.47 5.64 -14.26
N GLY A 368 21.08 4.61 -14.81
CA GLY A 368 22.54 4.45 -14.97
C GLY A 368 23.44 4.53 -13.74
N SER A 369 24.30 3.53 -13.67
CA SER A 369 25.59 3.40 -12.96
C SER A 369 25.56 2.96 -11.50
N GLU A 370 26.31 1.89 -11.32
CA GLU A 370 26.93 1.42 -10.11
C GLU A 370 27.52 2.59 -9.30
N ASP A 371 26.87 2.91 -8.18
CA ASP A 371 27.57 3.33 -6.96
C ASP A 371 26.58 3.27 -5.79
N GLU A 372 26.58 2.15 -5.06
CA GLU A 372 25.89 2.00 -3.78
C GLU A 372 26.79 2.51 -2.63
N GLY A 373 27.49 3.58 -2.86
CA GLY A 373 28.27 4.28 -1.87
C GLY A 373 27.67 5.62 -1.54
N ASP A 374 27.27 5.77 -0.29
CA ASP A 374 27.20 7.03 0.44
C ASP A 374 26.33 8.18 -0.16
N ARG A 375 25.12 8.36 0.36
CA ARG A 375 24.61 9.71 0.65
C ARG A 375 23.70 9.70 1.86
N LYS A 376 24.29 10.00 3.00
CA LYS A 376 23.66 10.69 4.12
C LYS A 376 23.10 12.03 3.62
N SER A 377 21.98 12.40 4.20
CA SER A 377 21.26 13.68 4.14
C SER A 377 20.13 13.77 3.12
N VAL A 378 18.90 13.71 3.62
CA VAL A 378 17.97 14.85 3.58
C VAL A 378 17.05 14.68 4.80
N VAL A 379 17.24 15.52 5.76
CA VAL A 379 16.29 15.87 6.83
C VAL A 379 15.14 16.65 6.24
#